data_5fb004ee2c831e6c6e5acec8e9febf8a
#
_entry.id   5fb004ee2c831e6c6e5acec8e9febf8a
#
_cell.length_a   1.000
_cell.length_b   1.000
_cell.length_c   1.000
_cell.angle_alpha   90.00
_cell.angle_beta   90.00
_cell.angle_gamma   90.00
#
_symmetry.space_group_name_H-M   'P 1'
#
loop_
_entity.id
_entity.type
_entity.pdbx_description
1 polymer ?
#
loop_
_entity_poly.entity_id
_entity_poly.type
_entity_poly.pdbx_seq_one_letter_code
_entity_poly.pdbx_strand_id
1 'polypeptide(L)'
;MKRKTLTQYLVEQQRSAQALAPEVRLLIEVVARACKAISHAVSKGALGGVLGSLESENVQGEVQKKLDVLSNEILLEANEWGGHLAAMASEEMETIHLIPNRYPKGEYLLLFDPLDGSSNIDVNVSIGTIFSVLHAPHNVSGAPVCEQDFLQPGDKQVVAGYAVYGPQTMLVLTIGQGVVGFTLDREMGSWVLTHDNIQVPEDTKEFAINMSNMRHWAPPVKRYVDDCLAGSTGPLGKDYNMRWIASMVADVHRILTRGGIFMYPWDAREPGKAGKLRLMYEANPMSFLIEQAGGASINGAQRIMDCLLYTSDA
;
A
#
# COMPACT_ATOMS: atom_id res chain seq x y z
N MET A 1 -26.35 4.01 -16.79
CA MET A 1 -26.01 3.56 -15.42
C MET A 1 -25.55 4.77 -14.63
N LYS A 2 -26.11 5.03 -13.44
CA LYS A 2 -25.64 6.12 -12.57
C LYS A 2 -24.30 5.70 -11.98
N ARG A 3 -23.21 6.37 -12.35
CA ARG A 3 -21.85 6.05 -11.89
C ARG A 3 -21.63 6.67 -10.52
N LYS A 4 -21.46 5.85 -9.47
CA LYS A 4 -21.17 6.33 -8.12
C LYS A 4 -19.71 6.81 -8.05
N THR A 5 -19.49 8.04 -7.59
CA THR A 5 -18.14 8.57 -7.38
C THR A 5 -17.61 8.22 -6.00
N LEU A 6 -16.29 8.37 -5.79
CA LEU A 6 -15.66 8.22 -4.48
C LEU A 6 -16.31 9.14 -3.45
N THR A 7 -16.50 10.42 -3.77
CA THR A 7 -17.17 11.38 -2.87
C THR A 7 -18.57 10.90 -2.49
N GLN A 8 -19.37 10.43 -3.46
CA GLN A 8 -20.71 9.91 -3.17
C GLN A 8 -20.63 8.68 -2.24
N TYR A 9 -19.74 7.74 -2.52
CA TYR A 9 -19.52 6.56 -1.69
C TYR A 9 -19.18 6.96 -0.25
N LEU A 10 -18.18 7.83 -0.06
CA LEU A 10 -17.74 8.25 1.26
C LEU A 10 -18.82 9.01 2.07
N VAL A 11 -19.64 9.83 1.39
CA VAL A 11 -20.80 10.50 2.01
C VAL A 11 -21.86 9.49 2.45
N GLU A 12 -22.08 8.43 1.67
CA GLU A 12 -22.96 7.34 2.06
C GLU A 12 -22.42 6.59 3.29
N GLN A 13 -21.11 6.33 3.34
CA GLN A 13 -20.46 5.70 4.52
C GLN A 13 -20.56 6.56 5.78
N GLN A 14 -20.47 7.89 5.67
CA GLN A 14 -20.72 8.78 6.83
C GLN A 14 -22.13 8.68 7.40
N ARG A 15 -23.11 8.27 6.57
CA ARG A 15 -24.52 8.13 6.97
C ARG A 15 -24.88 6.71 7.37
N SER A 16 -23.96 5.77 7.27
CA SER A 16 -24.16 4.37 7.66
C SER A 16 -24.20 4.20 9.17
N ALA A 17 -24.62 3.02 9.64
CA ALA A 17 -24.64 2.69 11.07
C ALA A 17 -23.24 2.68 11.71
N GLN A 18 -22.21 2.43 10.91
CA GLN A 18 -20.79 2.53 11.29
C GLN A 18 -20.19 3.80 10.66
N ALA A 19 -20.64 4.96 11.11
CA ALA A 19 -20.36 6.24 10.49
C ALA A 19 -18.89 6.53 10.34
N LEU A 20 -18.44 6.72 9.11
CA LEU A 20 -17.09 7.22 8.81
C LEU A 20 -16.94 8.65 9.36
N ALA A 21 -15.89 8.92 10.12
CA ALA A 21 -15.60 10.25 10.63
C ALA A 21 -15.41 11.26 9.47
N PRO A 22 -15.97 12.48 9.59
CA PRO A 22 -15.84 13.50 8.54
C PRO A 22 -14.39 13.81 8.16
N GLU A 23 -13.49 13.81 9.13
CA GLU A 23 -12.06 14.08 8.98
C GLU A 23 -11.40 12.98 8.15
N VAL A 24 -11.74 11.72 8.43
CA VAL A 24 -11.22 10.55 7.68
C VAL A 24 -11.73 10.58 6.24
N ARG A 25 -13.00 10.94 6.01
CA ARG A 25 -13.52 11.15 4.67
C ARG A 25 -12.69 12.16 3.89
N LEU A 26 -12.42 13.32 4.49
CA LEU A 26 -11.65 14.39 3.84
C LEU A 26 -10.21 13.94 3.58
N LEU A 27 -9.57 13.22 4.50
CA LEU A 27 -8.25 12.63 4.29
C LEU A 27 -8.23 11.70 3.07
N ILE A 28 -9.18 10.77 2.97
CA ILE A 28 -9.26 9.86 1.82
C ILE A 28 -9.42 10.66 0.52
N GLU A 29 -10.25 11.70 0.48
CA GLU A 29 -10.44 12.54 -0.69
C GLU A 29 -9.16 13.29 -1.08
N VAL A 30 -8.37 13.75 -0.09
CA VAL A 30 -7.10 14.44 -0.35
C VAL A 30 -6.05 13.47 -0.88
N VAL A 31 -5.88 12.30 -0.25
CA VAL A 31 -4.96 11.25 -0.73
C VAL A 31 -5.36 10.82 -2.15
N ALA A 32 -6.64 10.57 -2.39
CA ALA A 32 -7.13 10.21 -3.72
C ALA A 32 -6.87 11.30 -4.78
N ARG A 33 -6.85 12.58 -4.39
CA ARG A 33 -6.47 13.71 -5.26
C ARG A 33 -4.96 13.72 -5.53
N ALA A 34 -4.13 13.48 -4.51
CA ALA A 34 -2.68 13.33 -4.69
C ALA A 34 -2.36 12.18 -5.66
N CYS A 35 -3.01 11.02 -5.50
CA CYS A 35 -2.87 9.88 -6.41
C CYS A 35 -3.25 10.22 -7.87
N LYS A 36 -4.20 11.14 -8.13
CA LYS A 36 -4.46 11.62 -9.50
C LYS A 36 -3.29 12.41 -10.06
N ALA A 37 -2.68 13.28 -9.25
CA ALA A 37 -1.52 14.06 -9.67
C ALA A 37 -0.33 13.14 -9.97
N ILE A 38 -0.07 12.16 -9.11
CA ILE A 38 0.95 11.13 -9.34
C ILE A 38 0.63 10.34 -10.62
N SER A 39 -0.60 9.86 -10.81
CA SER A 39 -1.03 9.15 -12.03
C SER A 39 -0.77 9.97 -13.30
N HIS A 40 -0.97 11.28 -13.22
CA HIS A 40 -0.68 12.18 -14.33
C HIS A 40 0.82 12.28 -14.61
N ALA A 41 1.66 12.42 -13.57
CA ALA A 41 3.11 12.43 -13.70
C ALA A 41 3.64 11.11 -14.28
N VAL A 42 3.19 9.96 -13.72
CA VAL A 42 3.53 8.62 -14.21
C VAL A 42 3.18 8.46 -15.69
N SER A 43 1.99 8.89 -16.11
CA SER A 43 1.53 8.74 -17.48
C SER A 43 2.31 9.59 -18.50
N LYS A 44 3.00 10.63 -18.07
CA LYS A 44 3.89 11.44 -18.91
C LYS A 44 5.26 10.79 -19.12
N GLY A 45 5.73 9.99 -18.16
CA GLY A 45 7.02 9.33 -18.27
C GLY A 45 8.15 10.26 -18.70
N ALA A 46 8.86 9.89 -19.76
CA ALA A 46 9.96 10.68 -20.32
C ALA A 46 9.55 12.10 -20.76
N LEU A 47 8.30 12.28 -21.22
CA LEU A 47 7.80 13.61 -21.63
C LEU A 47 7.67 14.57 -20.44
N GLY A 48 7.49 14.05 -19.23
CA GLY A 48 7.43 14.83 -18.00
C GLY A 48 8.79 15.12 -17.38
N GLY A 49 9.87 14.53 -17.90
CA GLY A 49 11.22 14.64 -17.32
C GLY A 49 11.36 13.93 -15.97
N VAL A 50 10.43 13.04 -15.62
CA VAL A 50 10.35 12.38 -14.30
C VAL A 50 11.03 11.02 -14.26
N LEU A 51 11.56 10.53 -15.38
CA LEU A 51 12.33 9.28 -15.44
C LEU A 51 13.79 9.48 -15.04
N GLY A 52 14.43 8.38 -14.66
CA GLY A 52 15.83 8.32 -14.27
C GLY A 52 16.05 8.50 -12.77
N SER A 53 17.26 8.15 -12.36
CA SER A 53 17.68 8.22 -10.96
C SER A 53 18.22 9.60 -10.59
N LEU A 54 18.09 9.95 -9.32
CA LEU A 54 18.90 11.00 -8.70
C LEU A 54 20.23 10.39 -8.27
N GLU A 55 21.28 11.22 -8.11
CA GLU A 55 22.57 10.78 -7.53
C GLU A 55 22.49 10.67 -5.99
N SER A 56 21.28 10.43 -5.45
CA SER A 56 20.97 10.27 -4.02
C SER A 56 20.41 8.89 -3.74
N GLU A 57 20.70 8.37 -2.57
CA GLU A 57 20.11 7.15 -2.02
C GLU A 57 19.11 7.55 -0.93
N ASN A 58 18.01 6.77 -0.79
CA ASN A 58 17.09 6.92 0.32
C ASN A 58 17.74 6.37 1.61
N VAL A 59 17.07 6.53 2.74
CA VAL A 59 17.54 6.05 4.06
C VAL A 59 17.87 4.56 4.12
N GLN A 60 17.46 3.80 3.11
CA GLN A 60 17.65 2.36 3.02
C GLN A 60 18.77 1.96 2.06
N GLY A 61 19.48 2.95 1.48
CA GLY A 61 20.53 2.72 0.50
C GLY A 61 20.02 2.35 -0.89
N GLU A 62 18.76 2.60 -1.18
CA GLU A 62 18.18 2.45 -2.53
C GLU A 62 18.34 3.75 -3.32
N VAL A 63 18.73 3.63 -4.58
CA VAL A 63 18.88 4.79 -5.47
C VAL A 63 17.51 5.40 -5.76
N GLN A 64 17.28 6.62 -5.25
CA GLN A 64 16.03 7.34 -5.44
C GLN A 64 15.80 7.68 -6.91
N LYS A 65 14.58 7.46 -7.38
CA LYS A 65 14.12 7.93 -8.67
C LYS A 65 13.51 9.33 -8.53
N LYS A 66 13.57 10.12 -9.59
CA LYS A 66 12.94 11.45 -9.62
C LYS A 66 11.42 11.37 -9.32
N LEU A 67 10.79 10.30 -9.76
CA LEU A 67 9.37 10.10 -9.59
C LEU A 67 9.02 9.74 -8.12
N ASP A 68 9.91 9.05 -7.38
CA ASP A 68 9.73 8.77 -5.95
C ASP A 68 9.68 10.09 -5.17
N VAL A 69 10.67 10.96 -5.38
CA VAL A 69 10.75 12.28 -4.74
C VAL A 69 9.52 13.14 -5.09
N LEU A 70 9.16 13.21 -6.37
CA LEU A 70 7.99 13.97 -6.81
C LEU A 70 6.69 13.44 -6.17
N SER A 71 6.52 12.12 -6.10
CA SER A 71 5.34 11.48 -5.50
C SER A 71 5.26 11.75 -4.00
N ASN A 72 6.40 11.72 -3.32
CA ASN A 72 6.53 12.06 -1.91
C ASN A 72 6.11 13.53 -1.65
N GLU A 73 6.67 14.47 -2.42
CA GLU A 73 6.32 15.90 -2.31
C GLU A 73 4.83 16.14 -2.55
N ILE A 74 4.25 15.54 -3.60
CA ILE A 74 2.81 15.65 -3.89
C ILE A 74 1.95 15.19 -2.73
N LEU A 75 2.29 14.07 -2.08
CA LEU A 75 1.54 13.56 -0.93
C LEU A 75 1.68 14.45 0.29
N LEU A 76 2.88 14.93 0.61
CA LEU A 76 3.13 15.83 1.73
C LEU A 76 2.37 17.16 1.55
N GLU A 77 2.58 17.85 0.42
CA GLU A 77 1.97 19.15 0.14
C GLU A 77 0.44 19.08 0.08
N ALA A 78 -0.12 18.00 -0.46
CA ALA A 78 -1.57 17.82 -0.53
C ALA A 78 -2.20 17.70 0.85
N ASN A 79 -1.52 17.08 1.83
CA ASN A 79 -2.12 16.67 3.10
C ASN A 79 -1.77 17.58 4.29
N GLU A 80 -0.69 18.38 4.23
CA GLU A 80 -0.20 19.15 5.39
C GLU A 80 -1.15 20.29 5.86
N TRP A 81 -1.97 20.83 4.97
CA TRP A 81 -2.78 22.03 5.25
C TRP A 81 -4.22 21.73 5.69
N GLY A 82 -4.69 20.49 5.57
CA GLY A 82 -6.09 20.12 5.73
C GLY A 82 -6.64 20.14 7.15
N GLY A 83 -5.77 20.21 8.18
CA GLY A 83 -6.18 20.28 9.59
C GLY A 83 -6.64 18.95 10.18
N HIS A 84 -6.45 17.83 9.50
CA HIS A 84 -6.89 16.51 9.94
C HIS A 84 -5.74 15.65 10.48
N LEU A 85 -4.49 15.99 10.12
CA LEU A 85 -3.29 15.25 10.48
C LEU A 85 -2.55 15.90 11.66
N ALA A 86 -1.99 15.05 12.50
CA ALA A 86 -1.00 15.44 13.52
C ALA A 86 0.42 15.39 12.92
N ALA A 87 0.72 14.38 12.12
CA ALA A 87 1.97 14.20 11.40
C ALA A 87 1.80 13.20 10.24
N MET A 88 2.84 13.07 9.40
CA MET A 88 2.93 12.09 8.33
C MET A 88 4.24 11.32 8.42
N ALA A 89 4.25 10.07 7.96
CA ALA A 89 5.45 9.26 7.78
C ALA A 89 5.48 8.69 6.36
N SER A 90 6.62 8.84 5.71
CA SER A 90 6.87 8.35 4.36
C SER A 90 8.05 7.39 4.35
N GLU A 91 7.95 6.37 3.52
CA GLU A 91 9.02 5.41 3.26
C GLU A 91 10.30 6.09 2.71
N GLU A 92 10.14 7.21 2.00
CA GLU A 92 11.23 7.97 1.41
C GLU A 92 11.91 8.96 2.39
N MET A 93 11.45 9.04 3.64
CA MET A 93 11.93 10.00 4.62
C MET A 93 12.53 9.32 5.85
N GLU A 94 13.66 9.84 6.34
CA GLU A 94 14.33 9.37 7.55
C GLU A 94 13.54 9.68 8.83
N THR A 95 12.82 10.79 8.83
CA THR A 95 12.07 11.28 9.99
C THR A 95 10.63 11.58 9.60
N ILE A 96 9.76 11.61 10.60
CA ILE A 96 8.37 12.00 10.40
C ILE A 96 8.25 13.45 9.93
N HIS A 97 7.25 13.73 9.09
CA HIS A 97 6.87 15.08 8.70
C HIS A 97 5.86 15.65 9.66
N LEU A 98 6.29 16.58 10.52
CA LEU A 98 5.41 17.30 11.42
C LEU A 98 4.61 18.36 10.64
N ILE A 99 3.31 18.46 10.93
CA ILE A 99 2.48 19.49 10.31
C ILE A 99 3.02 20.89 10.69
N PRO A 100 3.34 21.74 9.68
CA PRO A 100 3.85 23.07 9.93
C PRO A 100 2.94 23.88 10.84
N ASN A 101 3.53 24.68 11.76
CA ASN A 101 2.75 25.44 12.76
C ASN A 101 1.78 26.47 12.18
N ARG A 102 1.93 26.84 10.90
CA ARG A 102 0.99 27.69 10.16
C ARG A 102 -0.35 27.02 9.85
N TYR A 103 -0.43 25.71 9.99
CA TYR A 103 -1.63 24.93 9.70
C TYR A 103 -2.21 24.33 10.99
N PRO A 104 -3.53 24.14 11.06
CA PRO A 104 -4.15 23.42 12.17
C PRO A 104 -3.71 21.97 12.18
N LYS A 105 -3.61 21.38 13.37
CA LYS A 105 -3.28 19.98 13.58
C LYS A 105 -4.55 19.19 13.93
N GLY A 106 -4.62 17.94 13.46
CA GLY A 106 -5.72 17.02 13.72
C GLY A 106 -5.31 15.81 14.55
N GLU A 107 -6.15 14.79 14.53
CA GLU A 107 -6.05 13.61 15.41
C GLU A 107 -5.60 12.34 14.65
N TYR A 108 -5.15 12.46 13.38
CA TYR A 108 -4.76 11.33 12.57
C TYR A 108 -3.30 11.39 12.15
N LEU A 109 -2.74 10.21 11.90
CA LEU A 109 -1.43 10.00 11.32
C LEU A 109 -1.63 9.41 9.93
N LEU A 110 -0.93 9.92 8.92
CA LEU A 110 -0.91 9.38 7.57
C LEU A 110 0.45 8.72 7.31
N LEU A 111 0.42 7.47 6.88
CA LEU A 111 1.58 6.67 6.52
C LEU A 111 1.48 6.30 5.06
N PHE A 112 2.58 6.37 4.32
CA PHE A 112 2.56 6.01 2.92
C PHE A 112 3.93 5.58 2.38
N ASP A 113 3.89 4.66 1.43
CA ASP A 113 4.92 4.45 0.42
C ASP A 113 4.46 5.24 -0.81
N PRO A 114 5.17 6.31 -1.18
CA PRO A 114 4.72 7.18 -2.27
C PRO A 114 4.73 6.48 -3.61
N LEU A 115 5.65 5.51 -3.83
CA LEU A 115 5.75 4.83 -5.11
C LEU A 115 6.38 3.43 -5.04
N ASP A 116 5.57 2.44 -4.62
CA ASP A 116 5.92 1.02 -4.64
C ASP A 116 6.32 0.55 -6.04
N GLY A 117 7.40 -0.21 -6.12
CA GLY A 117 7.89 -0.79 -7.36
C GLY A 117 8.77 0.14 -8.19
N SER A 118 9.56 1.02 -7.57
CA SER A 118 10.43 2.00 -8.24
C SER A 118 11.32 1.42 -9.34
N SER A 119 11.73 0.15 -9.24
CA SER A 119 12.49 -0.55 -10.29
C SER A 119 11.73 -0.67 -11.62
N ASN A 120 10.40 -0.56 -11.59
CA ASN A 120 9.52 -0.68 -12.76
C ASN A 120 9.32 0.65 -13.50
N ILE A 121 9.72 1.77 -12.93
CA ILE A 121 9.50 3.11 -13.49
C ILE A 121 10.09 3.22 -14.90
N ASP A 122 11.38 2.93 -15.03
CA ASP A 122 12.14 3.15 -16.27
C ASP A 122 11.83 2.09 -17.36
N VAL A 123 11.13 1.01 -17.00
CA VAL A 123 10.77 -0.07 -17.93
C VAL A 123 9.27 -0.14 -18.23
N ASN A 124 8.53 0.91 -17.81
CA ASN A 124 7.10 1.08 -18.11
C ASN A 124 6.22 -0.08 -17.64
N VAL A 125 6.48 -0.60 -16.45
CA VAL A 125 5.65 -1.62 -15.79
C VAL A 125 4.91 -1.00 -14.61
N SER A 126 3.79 -1.60 -14.21
CA SER A 126 2.89 -1.07 -13.17
C SER A 126 3.62 -0.81 -11.86
N ILE A 127 3.31 0.31 -11.25
CA ILE A 127 3.77 0.82 -9.97
C ILE A 127 2.57 1.32 -9.17
N GLY A 128 2.75 1.71 -7.90
CA GLY A 128 1.62 2.20 -7.13
C GLY A 128 2.01 3.03 -5.91
N THR A 129 1.02 3.62 -5.28
CA THR A 129 1.14 4.32 -3.99
C THR A 129 0.39 3.51 -2.95
N ILE A 130 0.99 3.26 -1.79
CA ILE A 130 0.34 2.60 -0.65
C ILE A 130 0.13 3.63 0.44
N PHE A 131 -1.01 3.57 1.14
CA PHE A 131 -1.27 4.46 2.27
C PHE A 131 -2.10 3.79 3.36
N SER A 132 -1.92 4.28 4.59
CA SER A 132 -2.78 3.95 5.73
C SER A 132 -2.96 5.13 6.66
N VAL A 133 -4.01 5.08 7.47
CA VAL A 133 -4.35 6.11 8.45
C VAL A 133 -4.48 5.45 9.82
N LEU A 134 -3.81 6.04 10.81
CA LEU A 134 -3.91 5.69 12.22
C LEU A 134 -4.51 6.86 13.02
N HIS A 135 -5.05 6.58 14.20
CA HIS A 135 -5.28 7.64 15.18
C HIS A 135 -3.95 8.05 15.82
N ALA A 136 -3.72 9.34 15.94
CA ALA A 136 -2.66 9.85 16.81
C ALA A 136 -3.00 9.50 18.27
N PRO A 137 -2.05 8.98 19.06
CA PRO A 137 -2.29 8.74 20.47
C PRO A 137 -2.69 10.06 21.15
N HIS A 138 -3.73 10.02 22.00
CA HIS A 138 -4.12 11.19 22.77
C HIS A 138 -3.01 11.55 23.76
N ASN A 139 -2.23 12.54 23.43
CA ASN A 139 -1.21 13.07 24.32
C ASN A 139 -1.87 13.88 25.46
N VAL A 140 -2.14 13.20 26.56
CA VAL A 140 -2.66 13.81 27.83
C VAL A 140 -1.74 14.93 28.32
N SER A 141 -0.46 14.93 27.90
CA SER A 141 0.56 15.91 28.29
C SER A 141 0.71 17.10 27.33
N GLY A 142 0.01 17.12 26.19
CA GLY A 142 0.21 18.14 25.15
C GLY A 142 1.58 18.06 24.45
N ALA A 143 2.30 16.94 24.59
CA ALA A 143 3.56 16.71 23.91
C ALA A 143 3.36 16.64 22.38
N PRO A 144 4.32 17.10 21.58
CA PRO A 144 4.26 16.95 20.14
C PRO A 144 4.31 15.46 19.74
N VAL A 145 3.69 15.13 18.61
CA VAL A 145 3.76 13.78 18.00
C VAL A 145 5.23 13.43 17.73
N CYS A 146 5.59 12.20 17.98
CA CYS A 146 6.92 11.64 17.77
C CYS A 146 6.86 10.32 16.96
N GLU A 147 8.00 9.77 16.60
CA GLU A 147 8.09 8.52 15.80
C GLU A 147 7.41 7.33 16.48
N GLN A 148 7.49 7.22 17.81
CA GLN A 148 6.84 6.16 18.57
C GLN A 148 5.32 6.13 18.36
N ASP A 149 4.70 7.27 18.08
CA ASP A 149 3.25 7.36 17.86
C ASP A 149 2.79 6.62 16.60
N PHE A 150 3.70 6.40 15.66
CA PHE A 150 3.47 5.64 14.43
C PHE A 150 3.67 4.12 14.61
N LEU A 151 4.40 3.70 15.64
CA LEU A 151 4.74 2.29 15.87
C LEU A 151 3.56 1.51 16.48
N GLN A 152 2.42 1.58 15.84
CA GLN A 152 1.19 0.90 16.25
C GLN A 152 1.02 -0.43 15.50
N PRO A 153 0.41 -1.46 16.14
CA PRO A 153 0.04 -2.68 15.44
C PRO A 153 -0.86 -2.43 14.24
N GLY A 154 -0.79 -3.29 13.23
CA GLY A 154 -1.57 -3.15 12.00
C GLY A 154 -3.09 -3.14 12.19
N ASP A 155 -3.59 -3.74 13.29
CA ASP A 155 -5.02 -3.73 13.64
C ASP A 155 -5.56 -2.36 14.08
N LYS A 156 -4.69 -1.37 14.30
CA LYS A 156 -5.06 0.03 14.63
C LYS A 156 -5.33 0.89 13.41
N GLN A 157 -5.12 0.36 12.22
CA GLN A 157 -5.43 1.10 11.00
C GLN A 157 -6.92 1.40 10.88
N VAL A 158 -7.25 2.68 10.66
CA VAL A 158 -8.62 3.16 10.41
C VAL A 158 -8.97 3.02 8.93
N VAL A 159 -7.99 3.26 8.07
CA VAL A 159 -8.08 3.17 6.63
C VAL A 159 -6.78 2.56 6.12
N ALA A 160 -6.89 1.73 5.10
CA ALA A 160 -5.77 1.36 4.25
C ALA A 160 -6.18 1.33 2.79
N GLY A 161 -5.25 1.61 1.91
CA GLY A 161 -5.52 1.60 0.48
C GLY A 161 -4.24 1.71 -0.35
N TYR A 162 -4.44 1.54 -1.64
CA TYR A 162 -3.40 1.79 -2.63
C TYR A 162 -4.00 2.36 -3.92
N ALA A 163 -3.18 3.11 -4.64
CA ALA A 163 -3.44 3.42 -6.04
C ALA A 163 -2.48 2.61 -6.91
N VAL A 164 -2.99 1.90 -7.91
CA VAL A 164 -2.19 1.21 -8.93
C VAL A 164 -2.17 2.02 -10.21
N TYR A 165 -0.98 2.30 -10.72
CA TYR A 165 -0.73 3.02 -11.97
C TYR A 165 -0.29 2.01 -13.04
N GLY A 166 -1.28 1.50 -13.77
CA GLY A 166 -1.12 0.49 -14.82
C GLY A 166 -1.90 0.87 -16.09
N PRO A 167 -2.38 -0.11 -16.87
CA PRO A 167 -3.21 0.15 -18.06
C PRO A 167 -4.43 1.02 -17.75
N GLN A 168 -5.00 0.88 -16.56
CA GLN A 168 -5.92 1.83 -15.94
C GLN A 168 -5.37 2.24 -14.58
N THR A 169 -5.75 3.43 -14.10
CA THR A 169 -5.44 3.84 -12.74
C THR A 169 -6.61 3.48 -11.84
N MET A 170 -6.33 2.68 -10.81
CA MET A 170 -7.34 2.29 -9.83
C MET A 170 -6.92 2.69 -8.41
N LEU A 171 -7.89 3.09 -7.61
CA LEU A 171 -7.79 3.28 -6.18
C LEU A 171 -8.57 2.15 -5.50
N VAL A 172 -7.91 1.37 -4.69
CA VAL A 172 -8.50 0.29 -3.89
C VAL A 172 -8.33 0.64 -2.43
N LEU A 173 -9.39 0.56 -1.63
CA LEU A 173 -9.33 0.93 -0.22
C LEU A 173 -10.30 0.13 0.65
N THR A 174 -9.98 0.10 1.93
CA THR A 174 -10.86 -0.34 3.01
C THR A 174 -10.96 0.73 4.10
N ILE A 175 -12.13 0.82 4.69
CA ILE A 175 -12.43 1.58 5.90
C ILE A 175 -12.85 0.65 7.04
N GLY A 176 -12.42 -0.63 7.00
CA GLY A 176 -12.81 -1.68 7.94
C GLY A 176 -14.17 -2.32 7.67
N GLN A 177 -14.74 -2.12 6.48
CA GLN A 177 -16.07 -2.62 6.08
C GLN A 177 -16.03 -3.30 4.69
N GLY A 178 -15.06 -4.20 4.49
CA GLY A 178 -14.78 -4.79 3.18
C GLY A 178 -13.89 -3.91 2.31
N VAL A 179 -13.67 -4.32 1.07
CA VAL A 179 -12.76 -3.66 0.12
C VAL A 179 -13.52 -3.18 -1.09
N VAL A 180 -13.26 -1.94 -1.50
CA VAL A 180 -13.88 -1.32 -2.68
C VAL A 180 -12.81 -0.81 -3.66
N GLY A 181 -13.15 -0.79 -4.94
CA GLY A 181 -12.26 -0.34 -6.00
C GLY A 181 -12.89 0.73 -6.89
N PHE A 182 -12.13 1.78 -7.15
CA PHE A 182 -12.51 2.90 -8.01
C PHE A 182 -11.54 2.99 -9.20
N THR A 183 -12.08 3.24 -10.38
CA THR A 183 -11.27 3.53 -11.56
C THR A 183 -11.27 5.03 -11.82
N LEU A 184 -10.11 5.58 -12.16
CA LEU A 184 -9.98 6.99 -12.52
C LEU A 184 -10.54 7.23 -13.93
N ASP A 185 -11.65 7.94 -14.03
CA ASP A 185 -12.10 8.53 -15.27
C ASP A 185 -11.26 9.78 -15.54
N ARG A 186 -10.28 9.65 -16.44
CA ARG A 186 -9.29 10.70 -16.71
C ARG A 186 -9.88 11.93 -17.39
N GLU A 187 -10.96 11.76 -18.15
CA GLU A 187 -11.65 12.86 -18.84
C GLU A 187 -12.38 13.74 -17.84
N MET A 188 -13.10 13.12 -16.90
CA MET A 188 -13.84 13.83 -15.86
C MET A 188 -13.00 14.15 -14.63
N GLY A 189 -11.82 13.57 -14.51
CA GLY A 189 -10.98 13.67 -13.31
C GLY A 189 -11.62 13.07 -12.06
N SER A 190 -12.52 12.08 -12.22
CA SER A 190 -13.31 11.52 -11.12
C SER A 190 -12.96 10.06 -10.86
N TRP A 191 -12.87 9.68 -9.57
CA TRP A 191 -12.82 8.29 -9.15
C TRP A 191 -14.24 7.70 -9.20
N VAL A 192 -14.44 6.68 -10.02
CA VAL A 192 -15.74 6.03 -10.24
C VAL A 192 -15.71 4.62 -9.65
N LEU A 193 -16.67 4.28 -8.79
CA LEU A 193 -16.81 2.95 -8.21
C LEU A 193 -17.04 1.91 -9.31
N THR A 194 -16.10 0.98 -9.43
CA THR A 194 -16.15 -0.13 -10.40
C THR A 194 -16.23 -1.50 -9.72
N HIS A 195 -15.80 -1.58 -8.46
CA HIS A 195 -15.85 -2.79 -7.65
C HIS A 195 -16.37 -2.41 -6.26
N ASP A 196 -17.57 -2.82 -5.93
CA ASP A 196 -18.28 -2.46 -4.69
C ASP A 196 -18.07 -3.47 -3.55
N ASN A 197 -17.50 -4.63 -3.84
CA ASN A 197 -17.14 -5.66 -2.87
C ASN A 197 -16.08 -6.58 -3.46
N ILE A 198 -14.81 -6.26 -3.22
CA ILE A 198 -13.70 -7.10 -3.66
C ILE A 198 -13.52 -8.21 -2.63
N GLN A 199 -13.57 -9.46 -3.09
CA GLN A 199 -13.28 -10.65 -2.30
C GLN A 199 -12.19 -11.47 -2.97
N VAL A 200 -11.22 -11.94 -2.20
CA VAL A 200 -10.20 -12.86 -2.70
C VAL A 200 -10.88 -14.18 -3.09
N PRO A 201 -10.76 -14.63 -4.36
CA PRO A 201 -11.30 -15.91 -4.76
C PRO A 201 -10.70 -17.08 -3.96
N GLU A 202 -11.56 -17.99 -3.47
CA GLU A 202 -11.12 -19.16 -2.68
C GLU A 202 -10.29 -20.14 -3.50
N ASP A 203 -10.63 -20.30 -4.79
CA ASP A 203 -9.89 -21.19 -5.70
C ASP A 203 -8.99 -20.39 -6.63
N THR A 204 -7.73 -20.82 -6.72
CA THR A 204 -6.71 -20.15 -7.51
C THR A 204 -5.79 -21.14 -8.21
N LYS A 205 -5.12 -20.65 -9.26
CA LYS A 205 -4.02 -21.33 -9.95
C LYS A 205 -2.79 -20.44 -10.08
N GLU A 206 -2.65 -19.44 -9.20
CA GLU A 206 -1.57 -18.47 -9.30
C GLU A 206 -0.81 -18.32 -7.99
N PHE A 207 0.50 -18.13 -8.09
CA PHE A 207 1.36 -17.70 -7.01
C PHE A 207 2.36 -16.67 -7.52
N ALA A 208 2.77 -15.74 -6.66
CA ALA A 208 3.73 -14.69 -6.96
C ALA A 208 4.90 -14.76 -5.99
N ILE A 209 6.10 -14.90 -6.51
CA ILE A 209 7.36 -14.90 -5.75
C ILE A 209 8.52 -14.61 -6.69
N ASN A 210 9.56 -13.92 -6.20
CA ASN A 210 10.79 -13.73 -6.98
C ASN A 210 11.61 -15.03 -7.02
N MET A 211 11.42 -15.83 -8.08
CA MET A 211 12.10 -17.12 -8.26
C MET A 211 13.64 -17.02 -8.27
N SER A 212 14.22 -15.86 -8.59
CA SER A 212 15.68 -15.69 -8.57
C SER A 212 16.29 -15.85 -7.16
N ASN A 213 15.47 -15.74 -6.11
CA ASN A 213 15.88 -15.91 -4.71
C ASN A 213 15.79 -17.35 -4.20
N MET A 214 15.33 -18.30 -5.00
CA MET A 214 15.08 -19.71 -4.62
C MET A 214 16.25 -20.36 -3.87
N ARG A 215 17.49 -20.07 -4.26
CA ARG A 215 18.70 -20.62 -3.62
C ARG A 215 18.96 -20.11 -2.20
N HIS A 216 18.23 -19.08 -1.78
CA HIS A 216 18.39 -18.44 -0.47
C HIS A 216 17.21 -18.64 0.47
N TRP A 217 16.12 -19.25 -0.02
CA TRP A 217 14.91 -19.45 0.76
C TRP A 217 15.08 -20.49 1.86
N ALA A 218 14.35 -20.31 2.93
CA ALA A 218 14.18 -21.34 3.96
C ALA A 218 13.50 -22.61 3.37
N PRO A 219 13.84 -23.80 3.88
CA PRO A 219 13.33 -25.07 3.35
C PRO A 219 11.78 -25.14 3.20
N PRO A 220 10.97 -24.61 4.14
CA PRO A 220 9.51 -24.63 4.01
C PRO A 220 9.00 -23.86 2.78
N VAL A 221 9.58 -22.68 2.50
CA VAL A 221 9.21 -21.85 1.34
C VAL A 221 9.56 -22.57 0.05
N LYS A 222 10.79 -23.11 -0.01
CA LYS A 222 11.24 -23.88 -1.17
C LYS A 222 10.32 -25.07 -1.45
N ARG A 223 9.99 -25.86 -0.41
CA ARG A 223 9.09 -27.00 -0.55
C ARG A 223 7.72 -26.59 -1.08
N TYR A 224 7.12 -25.52 -0.54
CA TYR A 224 5.82 -25.04 -1.03
C TYR A 224 5.85 -24.66 -2.51
N VAL A 225 6.91 -23.97 -2.94
CA VAL A 225 7.08 -23.60 -4.35
C VAL A 225 7.33 -24.83 -5.23
N ASP A 226 8.14 -25.80 -4.77
CA ASP A 226 8.35 -27.07 -5.48
C ASP A 226 7.02 -27.83 -5.65
N ASP A 227 6.15 -27.83 -4.62
CA ASP A 227 4.80 -28.43 -4.68
C ASP A 227 3.91 -27.73 -5.70
N CYS A 228 3.95 -26.40 -5.79
CA CYS A 228 3.25 -25.63 -6.83
C CYS A 228 3.76 -25.98 -8.25
N LEU A 229 5.08 -26.12 -8.40
CA LEU A 229 5.72 -26.45 -9.69
C LEU A 229 5.53 -27.90 -10.12
N ALA A 230 5.30 -28.81 -9.18
CA ALA A 230 5.03 -30.23 -9.48
C ALA A 230 3.70 -30.43 -10.24
N GLY A 231 2.81 -29.43 -10.24
CA GLY A 231 1.59 -29.44 -11.02
C GLY A 231 0.57 -30.47 -10.57
N SER A 232 -0.27 -30.90 -11.50
CA SER A 232 -1.37 -31.85 -11.25
C SER A 232 -0.91 -33.25 -10.79
N THR A 233 0.33 -33.62 -11.02
CA THR A 233 0.92 -34.88 -10.55
C THR A 233 1.57 -34.77 -9.18
N GLY A 234 1.72 -33.55 -8.66
CA GLY A 234 2.29 -33.26 -7.35
C GLY A 234 1.27 -33.29 -6.21
N PRO A 235 1.70 -32.98 -4.99
CA PRO A 235 0.88 -33.11 -3.78
C PRO A 235 -0.33 -32.15 -3.77
N LEU A 236 -0.27 -31.01 -4.49
CA LEU A 236 -1.38 -30.07 -4.57
C LEU A 236 -2.42 -30.44 -5.65
N GLY A 237 -2.13 -31.43 -6.51
CA GLY A 237 -3.06 -31.96 -7.50
C GLY A 237 -3.54 -30.95 -8.56
N LYS A 238 -2.81 -29.86 -8.78
CA LYS A 238 -3.26 -28.71 -9.57
C LYS A 238 -2.09 -28.02 -10.26
N ASP A 239 -2.30 -27.59 -11.51
CA ASP A 239 -1.32 -26.83 -12.26
C ASP A 239 -1.39 -25.35 -11.86
N TYR A 240 -0.29 -24.84 -11.33
CA TYR A 240 -0.15 -23.44 -10.91
C TYR A 240 0.68 -22.63 -11.92
N ASN A 241 0.36 -21.35 -12.03
CA ASN A 241 1.11 -20.39 -12.82
C ASN A 241 1.82 -19.39 -11.89
N MET A 242 3.13 -19.28 -12.03
CA MET A 242 3.89 -18.24 -11.38
C MET A 242 3.66 -16.91 -12.08
N ARG A 243 3.41 -15.87 -11.29
CA ARG A 243 3.29 -14.48 -11.73
C ARG A 243 4.15 -13.61 -10.82
N TRP A 244 4.92 -12.72 -11.40
CA TRP A 244 5.77 -11.78 -10.67
C TRP A 244 5.88 -10.48 -11.45
N ILE A 245 5.43 -9.38 -10.87
CA ILE A 245 5.43 -8.03 -11.49
C ILE A 245 6.54 -7.19 -10.91
N ALA A 246 7.06 -7.52 -9.73
CA ALA A 246 8.05 -6.77 -8.97
C ALA A 246 7.54 -5.39 -8.49
N SER A 247 6.25 -5.27 -8.25
CA SER A 247 5.59 -4.21 -7.52
C SER A 247 4.57 -4.87 -6.60
N MET A 248 4.64 -4.63 -5.31
CA MET A 248 3.73 -5.23 -4.34
C MET A 248 2.28 -4.84 -4.63
N VAL A 249 2.05 -3.56 -4.96
CA VAL A 249 0.72 -3.08 -5.33
C VAL A 249 0.13 -3.87 -6.49
N ALA A 250 0.92 -4.09 -7.55
CA ALA A 250 0.44 -4.79 -8.74
C ALA A 250 0.24 -6.30 -8.49
N ASP A 251 1.15 -6.93 -7.74
CA ASP A 251 1.04 -8.34 -7.38
C ASP A 251 -0.16 -8.58 -6.42
N VAL A 252 -0.34 -7.75 -5.39
CA VAL A 252 -1.49 -7.85 -4.46
C VAL A 252 -2.81 -7.52 -5.16
N HIS A 253 -2.84 -6.52 -6.07
CA HIS A 253 -4.03 -6.23 -6.87
C HIS A 253 -4.47 -7.44 -7.69
N ARG A 254 -3.50 -8.20 -8.22
CA ARG A 254 -3.76 -9.44 -8.93
C ARG A 254 -4.36 -10.51 -8.01
N ILE A 255 -3.84 -10.66 -6.76
CA ILE A 255 -4.37 -11.60 -5.77
C ILE A 255 -5.81 -11.23 -5.38
N LEU A 256 -6.10 -9.98 -5.12
CA LEU A 256 -7.46 -9.50 -4.81
C LEU A 256 -8.45 -9.81 -5.95
N THR A 257 -7.98 -9.82 -7.20
CA THR A 257 -8.84 -10.01 -8.37
C THR A 257 -8.98 -11.47 -8.79
N ARG A 258 -7.91 -12.27 -8.67
CA ARG A 258 -7.82 -13.62 -9.24
C ARG A 258 -7.55 -14.73 -8.23
N GLY A 259 -7.37 -14.35 -6.97
CA GLY A 259 -6.91 -15.26 -5.95
C GLY A 259 -5.41 -15.59 -6.08
N GLY A 260 -4.91 -16.39 -5.17
CA GLY A 260 -3.53 -16.80 -5.14
C GLY A 260 -2.81 -16.37 -3.89
N ILE A 261 -1.48 -16.45 -3.95
CA ILE A 261 -0.60 -16.05 -2.88
C ILE A 261 0.52 -15.16 -3.43
N PHE A 262 0.76 -14.04 -2.76
CA PHE A 262 1.98 -13.25 -2.91
C PHE A 262 2.94 -13.61 -1.77
N MET A 263 4.20 -13.87 -2.12
CA MET A 263 5.23 -14.22 -1.17
C MET A 263 6.48 -13.38 -1.39
N TYR A 264 6.93 -12.73 -0.32
CA TYR A 264 8.24 -12.07 -0.31
C TYR A 264 8.95 -12.45 1.01
N PRO A 265 9.36 -13.73 1.12
CA PRO A 265 9.87 -14.27 2.37
C PRO A 265 11.25 -13.74 2.70
N TRP A 266 11.57 -13.78 4.00
CA TRP A 266 12.94 -13.70 4.48
C TRP A 266 13.84 -14.70 3.75
N ASP A 267 15.08 -14.33 3.54
CA ASP A 267 16.11 -15.21 2.97
C ASP A 267 17.45 -15.10 3.70
N ALA A 268 18.33 -16.11 3.47
CA ALA A 268 19.57 -16.27 4.20
C ALA A 268 20.65 -15.21 3.89
N ARG A 269 20.44 -14.30 2.94
CA ARG A 269 21.41 -13.22 2.61
C ARG A 269 21.46 -12.13 3.67
N GLU A 270 20.33 -11.89 4.33
CA GLU A 270 20.17 -10.83 5.32
C GLU A 270 19.58 -11.39 6.63
N PRO A 271 20.38 -12.19 7.39
CA PRO A 271 19.87 -12.91 8.55
C PRO A 271 19.41 -12.01 9.71
N GLY A 272 19.83 -10.74 9.71
CA GLY A 272 19.44 -9.74 10.71
C GLY A 272 18.13 -9.01 10.41
N LYS A 273 17.57 -9.14 9.17
CA LYS A 273 16.31 -8.51 8.80
C LYS A 273 15.14 -9.47 9.01
N ALA A 274 14.04 -8.97 9.57
CA ALA A 274 12.83 -9.76 9.81
C ALA A 274 12.10 -10.18 8.53
N GLY A 275 12.22 -9.40 7.45
CA GLY A 275 11.57 -9.64 6.15
C GLY A 275 12.12 -8.74 5.07
N LYS A 276 11.45 -8.73 3.93
CA LYS A 276 11.81 -7.91 2.75
C LYS A 276 10.92 -6.69 2.60
N LEU A 277 9.71 -6.74 3.13
CA LEU A 277 8.73 -5.67 3.07
C LEU A 277 8.80 -4.84 4.34
N ARG A 278 8.55 -3.55 4.21
CA ARG A 278 8.44 -2.64 5.36
C ARG A 278 7.08 -2.82 6.01
N LEU A 279 7.09 -3.22 7.29
CA LEU A 279 5.87 -3.55 8.01
C LEU A 279 4.91 -2.36 8.04
N MET A 280 5.41 -1.16 8.30
CA MET A 280 4.62 0.05 8.50
C MET A 280 3.99 0.59 7.21
N TYR A 281 4.75 0.63 6.12
CA TYR A 281 4.34 1.29 4.88
C TYR A 281 3.70 0.36 3.85
N GLU A 282 4.07 -0.92 3.87
CA GLU A 282 3.69 -1.90 2.86
C GLU A 282 2.87 -3.06 3.47
N ALA A 283 3.47 -3.83 4.40
CA ALA A 283 2.87 -5.08 4.83
C ALA A 283 1.59 -4.89 5.65
N ASN A 284 1.51 -3.93 6.57
CA ASN A 284 0.32 -3.65 7.37
C ASN A 284 -0.86 -3.17 6.51
N PRO A 285 -0.74 -2.12 5.65
CA PRO A 285 -1.86 -1.70 4.83
C PRO A 285 -2.34 -2.77 3.86
N MET A 286 -1.43 -3.52 3.22
CA MET A 286 -1.81 -4.60 2.32
C MET A 286 -2.44 -5.77 3.07
N SER A 287 -1.98 -6.09 4.28
CA SER A 287 -2.59 -7.12 5.12
C SER A 287 -4.01 -6.76 5.53
N PHE A 288 -4.25 -5.50 5.89
CA PHE A 288 -5.60 -5.04 6.22
C PHE A 288 -6.54 -5.18 5.03
N LEU A 289 -6.11 -4.80 3.83
CA LEU A 289 -6.89 -4.99 2.59
C LEU A 289 -7.18 -6.47 2.33
N ILE A 290 -6.17 -7.34 2.39
CA ILE A 290 -6.33 -8.78 2.14
C ILE A 290 -7.30 -9.40 3.13
N GLU A 291 -7.20 -9.09 4.42
CA GLU A 291 -8.10 -9.63 5.43
C GLU A 291 -9.54 -9.12 5.29
N GLN A 292 -9.71 -7.84 4.96
CA GLN A 292 -11.03 -7.26 4.67
C GLN A 292 -11.66 -7.82 3.39
N ALA A 293 -10.85 -8.39 2.50
CA ALA A 293 -11.30 -9.12 1.32
C ALA A 293 -11.46 -10.64 1.55
N GLY A 294 -11.43 -11.11 2.80
CA GLY A 294 -11.61 -12.53 3.15
C GLY A 294 -10.36 -13.41 2.99
N GLY A 295 -9.20 -12.83 2.73
CA GLY A 295 -7.91 -13.52 2.69
C GLY A 295 -7.20 -13.54 4.05
N ALA A 296 -5.92 -13.90 4.05
CA ALA A 296 -5.06 -13.91 5.25
C ALA A 296 -3.65 -13.44 4.92
N SER A 297 -2.99 -12.80 5.88
CA SER A 297 -1.60 -12.36 5.78
C SER A 297 -0.81 -12.82 6.99
N ILE A 298 0.26 -13.59 6.74
CA ILE A 298 1.11 -14.16 7.79
C ILE A 298 2.59 -14.03 7.44
N ASN A 299 3.44 -14.01 8.44
CA ASN A 299 4.90 -14.09 8.28
C ASN A 299 5.43 -15.53 8.36
N GLY A 300 4.54 -16.52 8.30
CA GLY A 300 4.84 -17.95 8.45
C GLY A 300 4.61 -18.49 9.86
N ALA A 301 4.55 -17.62 10.88
CA ALA A 301 4.35 -17.99 12.29
C ALA A 301 3.14 -17.27 12.92
N GLN A 302 2.92 -16.01 12.57
CA GLN A 302 1.86 -15.19 13.13
C GLN A 302 1.23 -14.28 12.06
N ARG A 303 0.07 -13.75 12.38
CA ARG A 303 -0.64 -12.76 11.58
C ARG A 303 0.17 -11.46 11.48
N ILE A 304 0.32 -10.89 10.28
CA ILE A 304 1.12 -9.66 10.08
C ILE A 304 0.54 -8.49 10.86
N MET A 305 -0.78 -8.35 10.91
CA MET A 305 -1.46 -7.27 11.63
C MET A 305 -1.18 -7.24 13.14
N ASP A 306 -0.71 -8.34 13.71
CA ASP A 306 -0.36 -8.47 15.14
C ASP A 306 1.14 -8.28 15.38
N CYS A 307 1.95 -8.08 14.33
CA CYS A 307 3.38 -7.83 14.48
C CYS A 307 3.63 -6.47 15.13
N LEU A 308 4.62 -6.44 16.03
CA LEU A 308 5.03 -5.20 16.70
C LEU A 308 6.10 -4.48 15.88
N LEU A 309 5.98 -3.16 15.81
CA LEU A 309 6.97 -2.27 15.25
C LEU A 309 7.89 -1.78 16.38
N TYR A 310 9.18 -1.89 16.18
CA TYR A 310 10.19 -1.38 17.11
C TYR A 310 10.95 -0.17 16.56
N THR A 311 10.96 -0.03 15.24
CA THR A 311 11.54 1.08 14.49
C THR A 311 10.70 1.37 13.25
N SER A 312 10.88 2.54 12.66
CA SER A 312 10.22 2.92 11.40
C SER A 312 10.65 2.04 10.20
N ASP A 313 11.79 1.36 10.31
CA ASP A 313 12.35 0.48 9.27
C ASP A 313 11.92 -0.99 9.40
N ALA A 314 11.02 -1.31 10.34
CA ALA A 314 10.57 -2.68 10.59
C ALA A 314 9.50 -3.15 9.60
#